data_c3de9f9854425b726016610e2e94d385
#
_entry.id   c3de9f9854425b726016610e2e94d385
#
_cell.length_a   1.000
_cell.length_b   1.000
_cell.length_c   1.000
_cell.angle_alpha   90.00
_cell.angle_beta   90.00
_cell.angle_gamma   90.00
#
_symmetry.space_group_name_H-M   'P 1'
#
loop_
_entity.id
_entity.type
_entity.pdbx_description
1 polymer ?
#
loop_
_entity_poly.entity_id
_entity_poly.type
_entity_poly.pdbx_seq_one_letter_code
_entity_poly.pdbx_strand_id
1 'polypeptide(L)'
;DQVLRVLPTTKTGEHQSWPFHPDWVEHFGLQELAEDPAALPAIQTDLRRTTLQQVGRRVSEQFRRYDLPITPYDLRHAWAVRTIHVGLPDTVAARMMGHSVTIHTRTYHHWITRRDQQQAVDAALARQPA
;
A
#
# COMPACT_ATOMS: atom_id res chain seq x y z
N ASP A 1 1.57 -9.81 14.53
CA ASP A 1 2.21 -8.89 13.60
C ASP A 1 1.15 -8.10 12.83
N GLN A 2 1.30 -6.77 12.81
CA GLN A 2 0.38 -5.87 12.11
C GLN A 2 0.83 -5.67 10.66
N VAL A 3 0.70 -6.72 9.86
CA VAL A 3 1.14 -6.74 8.45
C VAL A 3 -0.02 -7.10 7.56
N LEU A 4 -0.22 -6.35 6.50
CA LEU A 4 -1.19 -6.68 5.47
C LEU A 4 -0.61 -7.77 4.56
N ARG A 5 -1.26 -8.92 4.51
CA ARG A 5 -0.90 -9.99 3.59
C ARG A 5 -1.75 -9.88 2.32
N VAL A 6 -1.07 -9.74 1.18
CA VAL A 6 -1.73 -9.81 -0.13
C VAL A 6 -1.72 -11.27 -0.61
N LEU A 7 -2.87 -11.76 -1.02
CA LEU A 7 -3.07 -13.16 -1.39
C LEU A 7 -2.41 -13.53 -2.72
N PRO A 8 -2.00 -14.80 -2.90
CA PRO A 8 -1.34 -15.25 -4.13
C PRO A 8 -2.24 -15.19 -5.37
N THR A 9 -3.55 -15.10 -5.21
CA THR A 9 -4.53 -15.00 -6.31
C THR A 9 -4.57 -13.60 -6.95
N THR A 10 -3.87 -12.61 -6.38
CA THR A 10 -3.80 -11.26 -6.95
C THR A 10 -2.83 -11.21 -8.14
N LYS A 11 -2.98 -10.17 -8.98
CA LYS A 11 -2.11 -9.95 -10.15
C LYS A 11 -0.62 -9.88 -9.79
N THR A 12 -0.30 -9.30 -8.63
CA THR A 12 1.08 -9.12 -8.17
C THR A 12 1.62 -10.30 -7.36
N GLY A 13 0.79 -11.31 -7.07
CA GLY A 13 1.16 -12.47 -6.27
C GLY A 13 1.21 -12.18 -4.76
N GLU A 14 1.59 -13.19 -4.00
CA GLU A 14 1.66 -13.08 -2.54
C GLU A 14 2.81 -12.19 -2.10
N HIS A 15 2.50 -11.22 -1.25
CA HIS A 15 3.49 -10.34 -0.62
C HIS A 15 2.91 -9.71 0.64
N GLN A 16 3.75 -9.04 1.41
CA GLN A 16 3.38 -8.38 2.66
C GLN A 16 3.70 -6.90 2.60
N SER A 17 2.84 -6.09 3.25
CA SER A 17 3.00 -4.65 3.35
C SER A 17 2.83 -4.20 4.80
N TRP A 18 3.71 -3.31 5.25
CA TRP A 18 3.69 -2.77 6.62
C TRP A 18 3.00 -1.42 6.68
N PRO A 19 2.28 -1.10 7.76
CA PRO A 19 1.69 0.22 7.94
C PRO A 19 2.77 1.26 8.29
N PHE A 20 2.62 2.49 7.77
CA PHE A 20 3.48 3.61 8.17
C PHE A 20 3.05 4.28 9.48
N HIS A 21 1.82 4.04 9.88
CA HIS A 21 1.24 4.53 11.13
C HIS A 21 0.64 3.35 11.89
N PRO A 22 1.47 2.56 12.59
CA PRO A 22 1.00 1.35 13.29
C PRO A 22 -0.10 1.63 14.33
N ASP A 23 -0.04 2.79 14.97
CA ASP A 23 -1.05 3.28 15.90
C ASP A 23 -2.44 3.45 15.27
N TRP A 24 -2.50 3.68 13.96
CA TRP A 24 -3.77 3.79 13.24
C TRP A 24 -4.49 2.45 13.12
N VAL A 25 -3.78 1.34 13.21
CA VAL A 25 -4.40 0.00 13.20
C VAL A 25 -5.34 -0.12 14.40
N GLU A 26 -4.91 0.32 15.57
CA GLU A 26 -5.74 0.35 16.78
C GLU A 26 -6.78 1.47 16.72
N HIS A 27 -6.36 2.70 16.36
CA HIS A 27 -7.23 3.86 16.31
C HIS A 27 -8.47 3.66 15.43
N PHE A 28 -8.32 3.03 14.29
CA PHE A 28 -9.40 2.76 13.35
C PHE A 28 -10.02 1.36 13.50
N GLY A 29 -9.61 0.58 14.50
CA GLY A 29 -10.15 -0.76 14.74
C GLY A 29 -9.94 -1.72 13.56
N LEU A 30 -8.82 -1.60 12.84
CA LEU A 30 -8.59 -2.40 11.63
C LEU A 30 -8.49 -3.89 11.92
N GLN A 31 -8.05 -4.27 13.11
CA GLN A 31 -7.99 -5.68 13.50
C GLN A 31 -9.39 -6.27 13.67
N GLU A 32 -10.31 -5.49 14.21
CA GLU A 32 -11.72 -5.92 14.34
C GLU A 32 -12.35 -6.15 12.96
N LEU A 33 -12.02 -5.32 11.96
CA LEU A 33 -12.46 -5.53 10.57
C LEU A 33 -11.93 -6.84 9.99
N ALA A 34 -10.72 -7.24 10.34
CA ALA A 34 -10.14 -8.50 9.89
C ALA A 34 -10.80 -9.73 10.56
N GLU A 35 -11.28 -9.58 11.78
CA GLU A 35 -11.91 -10.64 12.56
C GLU A 35 -13.40 -10.79 12.27
N ASP A 36 -14.06 -9.72 11.81
CA ASP A 36 -15.50 -9.70 11.49
C ASP A 36 -15.74 -9.40 10.00
N PRO A 37 -15.87 -10.44 9.16
CA PRO A 37 -16.17 -10.24 7.75
C PRO A 37 -17.46 -9.44 7.48
N ALA A 38 -18.42 -9.44 8.41
CA ALA A 38 -19.67 -8.69 8.26
C ALA A 38 -19.47 -7.16 8.40
N ALA A 39 -18.34 -6.72 8.95
CA ALA A 39 -18.00 -5.29 9.05
C ALA A 39 -17.59 -4.68 7.70
N LEU A 40 -17.28 -5.51 6.71
CA LEU A 40 -16.92 -5.07 5.36
C LEU A 40 -18.15 -5.05 4.45
N PRO A 41 -18.15 -4.18 3.40
CA PRO A 41 -19.21 -4.21 2.39
C PRO A 41 -19.36 -5.60 1.77
N ALA A 42 -20.60 -6.02 1.55
CA ALA A 42 -20.90 -7.31 0.92
C ALA A 42 -20.58 -7.24 -0.58
N ILE A 43 -19.36 -7.58 -0.93
CA ILE A 43 -18.88 -7.63 -2.33
C ILE A 43 -18.56 -9.09 -2.68
N GLN A 44 -19.02 -9.55 -3.84
CA GLN A 44 -18.65 -10.88 -4.32
C GLN A 44 -17.15 -10.93 -4.63
N THR A 45 -16.43 -11.77 -3.91
CA THR A 45 -14.97 -11.96 -4.05
C THR A 45 -14.61 -13.39 -4.47
N ASP A 46 -15.58 -14.27 -4.61
CA ASP A 46 -15.36 -15.65 -5.06
C ASP A 46 -15.02 -15.67 -6.56
N LEU A 47 -13.76 -15.92 -6.88
CA LEU A 47 -13.26 -15.91 -8.26
C LEU A 47 -13.84 -17.02 -9.14
N ARG A 48 -14.58 -17.99 -8.59
CA ARG A 48 -15.38 -18.95 -9.36
C ARG A 48 -16.65 -18.33 -9.92
N ARG A 49 -17.11 -17.20 -9.36
CA ARG A 49 -18.35 -16.49 -9.69
C ARG A 49 -18.15 -15.10 -10.28
N THR A 50 -16.96 -14.55 -10.14
CA THR A 50 -16.62 -13.19 -10.60
C THR A 50 -15.16 -13.14 -11.04
N THR A 51 -14.72 -12.02 -11.61
CA THR A 51 -13.33 -11.78 -12.01
C THR A 51 -12.69 -10.74 -11.10
N LEU A 52 -11.34 -10.72 -11.07
CA LEU A 52 -10.59 -9.67 -10.35
C LEU A 52 -10.96 -8.28 -10.84
N GLN A 53 -11.18 -8.10 -12.14
CA GLN A 53 -11.60 -6.84 -12.74
C GLN A 53 -12.96 -6.39 -12.22
N GLN A 54 -13.91 -7.29 -12.11
CA GLN A 54 -15.25 -7.00 -11.56
C GLN A 54 -15.19 -6.68 -10.06
N VAL A 55 -14.36 -7.37 -9.29
CA VAL A 55 -14.13 -7.05 -7.87
C VAL A 55 -13.57 -5.64 -7.73
N GLY A 56 -12.55 -5.29 -8.50
CA GLY A 56 -11.96 -3.95 -8.49
C GLY A 56 -12.98 -2.88 -8.86
N ARG A 57 -13.82 -3.12 -9.84
CA ARG A 57 -14.91 -2.22 -10.24
C ARG A 57 -15.90 -1.97 -9.10
N ARG A 58 -16.29 -3.01 -8.39
CA ARG A 58 -17.20 -2.89 -7.24
C ARG A 58 -16.59 -2.11 -6.08
N VAL A 59 -15.31 -2.28 -5.82
CA VAL A 59 -14.59 -1.47 -4.82
C VAL A 59 -14.59 0.01 -5.23
N SER A 60 -14.31 0.30 -6.49
CA SER A 60 -14.36 1.68 -7.03
C SER A 60 -15.76 2.29 -6.92
N GLU A 61 -16.81 1.50 -7.14
CA GLU A 61 -18.19 1.93 -6.96
C GLU A 61 -18.49 2.31 -5.51
N GLN A 62 -17.93 1.60 -4.53
CA GLN A 62 -18.07 1.96 -3.12
C GLN A 62 -17.42 3.31 -2.81
N PHE A 63 -16.26 3.61 -3.39
CA PHE A 63 -15.62 4.91 -3.24
C PHE A 63 -16.53 6.04 -3.76
N ARG A 64 -17.16 5.85 -4.91
CA ARG A 64 -18.12 6.82 -5.47
C ARG A 64 -19.38 6.94 -4.60
N ARG A 65 -19.88 5.83 -4.09
CA ARG A 65 -21.06 5.80 -3.21
C ARG A 65 -20.87 6.61 -1.93
N TYR A 66 -19.67 6.61 -1.37
CA TYR A 66 -19.32 7.39 -0.18
C TYR A 66 -18.75 8.79 -0.49
N ASP A 67 -18.88 9.24 -1.75
CA ASP A 67 -18.37 10.55 -2.21
C ASP A 67 -16.88 10.78 -1.87
N LEU A 68 -16.07 9.74 -1.94
CA LEU A 68 -14.63 9.88 -1.77
C LEU A 68 -14.02 10.50 -3.03
N PRO A 69 -13.27 11.62 -2.93
CA PRO A 69 -12.71 12.32 -4.08
C PRO A 69 -11.48 11.66 -4.68
N ILE A 70 -11.24 10.40 -4.36
CA ILE A 70 -10.09 9.60 -4.79
C ILE A 70 -10.56 8.24 -5.31
N THR A 71 -9.69 7.59 -6.07
CA THR A 71 -9.87 6.19 -6.47
C THR A 71 -9.09 5.26 -5.55
N PRO A 72 -9.41 3.96 -5.48
CA PRO A 72 -8.57 2.99 -4.74
C PRO A 72 -7.12 2.99 -5.21
N TYR A 73 -6.87 3.22 -6.49
CA TYR A 73 -5.53 3.25 -7.07
C TYR A 73 -4.70 4.45 -6.59
N ASP A 74 -5.36 5.57 -6.29
CA ASP A 74 -4.71 6.74 -5.70
C ASP A 74 -4.11 6.43 -4.32
N LEU A 75 -4.74 5.54 -3.55
CA LEU A 75 -4.19 5.07 -2.27
C LEU A 75 -2.87 4.32 -2.47
N ARG A 76 -2.78 3.51 -3.51
CA ARG A 76 -1.56 2.81 -3.88
C ARG A 76 -0.43 3.78 -4.24
N HIS A 77 -0.72 4.79 -5.05
CA HIS A 77 0.24 5.83 -5.40
C HIS A 77 0.67 6.65 -4.19
N ALA A 78 -0.28 7.03 -3.34
CA ALA A 78 0.00 7.79 -2.11
C ALA A 78 0.94 7.01 -1.18
N TRP A 79 0.72 5.71 -1.03
CA TRP A 79 1.61 4.85 -0.25
C TRP A 79 3.03 4.84 -0.83
N ALA A 80 3.16 4.67 -2.15
CA ALA A 80 4.45 4.66 -2.83
C ALA A 80 5.21 5.97 -2.67
N VAL A 81 4.55 7.11 -2.86
CA VAL A 81 5.15 8.44 -2.67
C VAL A 81 5.58 8.64 -1.22
N ARG A 82 4.78 8.18 -0.26
CA ARG A 82 5.13 8.25 1.17
C ARG A 82 6.37 7.43 1.50
N THR A 83 6.61 6.28 0.83
CA THR A 83 7.83 5.51 1.04
C THR A 83 9.09 6.33 0.75
N ILE A 84 9.03 7.17 -0.29
CA ILE A 84 10.12 8.07 -0.65
C ILE A 84 10.38 9.08 0.46
N HIS A 85 9.32 9.73 0.94
CA HIS A 85 9.42 10.80 1.95
C HIS A 85 9.86 10.29 3.32
N VAL A 86 9.54 9.06 3.69
CA VAL A 86 10.02 8.44 4.95
C VAL A 86 11.38 7.74 4.79
N GLY A 87 11.91 7.70 3.59
CA GLY A 87 13.23 7.13 3.32
C GLY A 87 13.30 5.61 3.31
N LEU A 88 12.19 4.94 2.97
CA LEU A 88 12.20 3.48 2.78
C LEU A 88 12.97 3.13 1.51
N PRO A 89 13.93 2.19 1.55
CA PRO A 89 14.65 1.79 0.34
C PRO A 89 13.72 1.32 -0.78
N ASP A 90 14.03 1.70 -2.03
CA ASP A 90 13.21 1.37 -3.20
C ASP A 90 13.00 -0.14 -3.38
N THR A 91 14.02 -0.94 -3.08
CA THR A 91 13.93 -2.41 -3.15
C THR A 91 12.89 -2.97 -2.18
N VAL A 92 12.84 -2.42 -0.97
CA VAL A 92 11.88 -2.81 0.07
C VAL A 92 10.48 -2.34 -0.31
N ALA A 93 10.35 -1.08 -0.72
CA ALA A 93 9.08 -0.50 -1.15
C ALA A 93 8.48 -1.28 -2.33
N ALA A 94 9.28 -1.57 -3.34
CA ALA A 94 8.85 -2.36 -4.50
C ALA A 94 8.34 -3.74 -4.10
N ARG A 95 9.04 -4.42 -3.20
CA ARG A 95 8.63 -5.73 -2.68
C ARG A 95 7.30 -5.67 -1.94
N MET A 96 7.09 -4.65 -1.11
CA MET A 96 5.82 -4.45 -0.40
C MET A 96 4.66 -4.14 -1.35
N MET A 97 4.94 -3.53 -2.50
CA MET A 97 3.93 -3.25 -3.52
C MET A 97 3.71 -4.41 -4.50
N GLY A 98 4.54 -5.45 -4.44
CA GLY A 98 4.44 -6.61 -5.30
C GLY A 98 4.88 -6.37 -6.74
N HIS A 99 5.77 -5.41 -6.98
CA HIS A 99 6.33 -5.17 -8.31
C HIS A 99 7.86 -5.09 -8.30
N SER A 100 8.48 -5.13 -9.50
CA SER A 100 9.94 -5.06 -9.62
C SER A 100 10.46 -3.69 -9.24
N VAL A 101 11.74 -3.62 -8.82
CA VAL A 101 12.42 -2.34 -8.54
C VAL A 101 12.44 -1.46 -9.78
N THR A 102 12.65 -2.02 -10.96
CA THR A 102 12.66 -1.29 -12.24
C THR A 102 11.32 -0.58 -12.48
N ILE A 103 10.21 -1.28 -12.31
CA ILE A 103 8.86 -0.69 -12.48
C ILE A 103 8.62 0.37 -11.40
N HIS A 104 8.96 0.09 -10.16
CA HIS A 104 8.80 1.02 -9.04
C HIS A 104 9.56 2.32 -9.29
N THR A 105 10.85 2.22 -9.61
CA THR A 105 11.71 3.38 -9.87
C THR A 105 11.21 4.18 -11.07
N ARG A 106 10.85 3.53 -12.17
CA ARG A 106 10.32 4.19 -13.36
C ARG A 106 9.05 4.99 -13.06
N THR A 107 8.17 4.44 -12.24
CA THR A 107 6.88 5.07 -11.93
C THR A 107 7.03 6.22 -10.94
N TYR A 108 7.88 6.09 -9.93
CA TYR A 108 7.90 7.00 -8.78
C TYR A 108 9.16 7.85 -8.63
N HIS A 109 10.20 7.63 -9.44
CA HIS A 109 11.48 8.34 -9.35
C HIS A 109 11.32 9.88 -9.41
N HIS A 110 10.44 10.40 -10.24
CA HIS A 110 10.20 11.84 -10.38
C HIS A 110 9.60 12.51 -9.11
N TRP A 111 9.12 11.73 -8.14
CA TRP A 111 8.61 12.23 -6.88
C TRP A 111 9.70 12.50 -5.83
N ILE A 112 10.94 12.09 -6.10
CA ILE A 112 12.08 12.34 -5.21
C ILE A 112 12.42 13.82 -5.21
N THR A 113 12.36 14.45 -4.03
CA THR A 113 12.72 15.87 -3.87
C THR A 113 14.12 16.02 -3.30
N ARG A 114 14.66 17.25 -3.37
CA ARG A 114 15.94 17.56 -2.71
C ARG A 114 15.90 17.29 -1.21
N ARG A 115 14.76 17.56 -0.56
CA ARG A 115 14.57 17.26 0.85
C ARG A 115 14.69 15.77 1.13
N ASP A 116 14.11 14.93 0.27
CA ASP A 116 14.22 13.47 0.40
C ASP A 116 15.68 13.01 0.28
N GLN A 117 16.45 13.59 -0.64
CA GLN A 117 17.87 13.30 -0.79
C GLN A 117 18.65 13.67 0.47
N GLN A 118 18.41 14.86 1.02
CA GLN A 118 19.08 15.31 2.24
C GLN A 118 18.74 14.42 3.43
N GLN A 119 17.48 14.07 3.61
CA GLN A 119 17.05 13.15 4.67
C GLN A 119 17.70 11.78 4.56
N ALA A 120 17.82 11.25 3.35
CA ALA A 120 18.47 9.95 3.11
C ALA A 120 19.95 9.98 3.49
N VAL A 121 20.66 11.06 3.11
CA VAL A 121 22.07 11.27 3.48
C VAL A 121 22.22 11.38 4.98
N ASP A 122 21.41 12.21 5.63
CA ASP A 122 21.46 12.41 7.09
C ASP A 122 21.23 11.10 7.85
N ALA A 123 20.24 10.32 7.42
CA ALA A 123 19.94 9.01 8.01
C ALA A 123 21.09 8.00 7.81
N ALA A 124 21.71 8.00 6.63
CA ALA A 124 22.83 7.13 6.34
C ALA A 124 24.05 7.48 7.19
N LEU A 125 24.36 8.77 7.33
CA LEU A 125 25.46 9.25 8.15
C LEU A 125 25.25 8.95 9.64
N ALA A 126 24.02 9.07 10.12
CA ALA A 126 23.66 8.75 11.51
C ALA A 126 23.86 7.25 11.84
N ARG A 127 23.80 6.37 10.85
CA ARG A 127 24.02 4.93 11.02
C ARG A 127 25.49 4.51 10.95
N GLN A 128 26.38 5.38 10.49
CA GLN A 128 27.80 5.07 10.44
C GLN A 128 28.36 4.95 11.86
N PRO A 129 29.13 3.89 12.17
CA PRO A 129 29.85 3.84 13.44
C PRO A 129 30.89 4.95 13.49
N ALA A 130 31.06 5.55 14.67
CA ALA A 130 32.04 6.60 14.92
C ALA A 130 33.47 6.09 14.72
#